data_36ced1bd8a883a5a68daea6ad8f83fd3
#
_entry.id   36ced1bd8a883a5a68daea6ad8f83fd3
#
_cell.length_a   1.000
_cell.length_b   1.000
_cell.length_c   1.000
_cell.angle_alpha   90.00
_cell.angle_beta   90.00
_cell.angle_gamma   90.00
#
_symmetry.space_group_name_H-M   'P 1'
#
loop_
_entity.id
_entity.type
_entity.pdbx_description
1 polymer ?
#
loop_
_entity_poly.entity_id
_entity_poly.type
_entity_poly.pdbx_seq_one_letter_code
_entity_poly.pdbx_strand_id
1 'polypeptide(L)'
;DAFAVRNPQALAIDYEQTPPMFKVSDTHYAATWLLDERAPKIEKPSILKDRLQENSGRKQKPDKKETSFLQKTEQKQAPVLIEARNLKQHFRIRSDYTIHAVDDVSFSIREGEIMALVGETGCGKSTTARTLAGIYRPTGGEIFYQGERVPDKKDPFGMRKKMQTEIQMIFQDS
;
A
#
# COMPACT_ATOMS: atom_id res chain seq x y z
N ASP A 1 19.65 8.79 12.47
CA ASP A 1 18.35 8.21 12.08
C ASP A 1 17.23 9.21 12.37
N ALA A 2 16.36 9.46 11.37
CA ALA A 2 15.21 10.38 11.51
C ALA A 2 14.21 9.96 12.62
N PHE A 3 14.23 8.70 13.04
CA PHE A 3 13.33 8.13 14.05
C PHE A 3 13.99 7.93 15.42
N ALA A 4 15.27 8.28 15.58
CA ALA A 4 16.02 8.06 16.82
C ALA A 4 15.28 8.58 18.06
N VAL A 5 14.69 9.78 17.98
CA VAL A 5 13.96 10.41 19.10
C VAL A 5 12.75 9.59 19.59
N ARG A 6 12.16 8.76 18.73
CA ARG A 6 10.98 7.93 19.02
C ARG A 6 11.33 6.46 19.24
N ASN A 7 12.58 6.07 19.00
CA ASN A 7 13.02 4.70 19.12
C ASN A 7 13.61 4.45 20.51
N PRO A 8 12.95 3.65 21.39
CA PRO A 8 13.48 3.35 22.72
C PRO A 8 14.77 2.51 22.70
N GLN A 9 15.14 1.98 21.54
CA GLN A 9 16.36 1.20 21.31
C GLN A 9 17.41 2.01 20.52
N ALA A 10 17.22 3.34 20.39
CA ALA A 10 18.16 4.18 19.66
C ALA A 10 19.54 4.18 20.34
N LEU A 11 20.58 4.05 19.54
CA LEU A 11 21.97 4.17 19.96
C LEU A 11 22.43 5.62 19.85
N ALA A 12 23.48 6.02 20.57
CA ALA A 12 24.02 7.38 20.49
C ALA A 12 24.37 7.78 19.04
N ILE A 13 24.89 6.86 18.26
CA ILE A 13 25.24 7.08 16.86
C ILE A 13 24.01 7.36 15.96
N ASP A 14 22.80 6.91 16.32
CA ASP A 14 21.57 7.19 15.59
C ASP A 14 21.23 8.69 15.55
N TYR A 15 21.69 9.46 16.54
CA TYR A 15 21.52 10.91 16.59
C TYR A 15 22.57 11.68 15.78
N GLU A 16 23.70 11.05 15.51
CA GLU A 16 24.84 11.70 14.84
C GLU A 16 24.94 11.35 13.37
N GLN A 17 24.60 10.10 13.01
CA GLN A 17 24.81 9.58 11.66
C GLN A 17 23.61 8.77 11.16
N THR A 18 23.35 8.84 9.86
CA THR A 18 22.37 7.98 9.21
C THR A 18 22.91 6.56 9.08
N PRO A 19 22.16 5.52 9.50
CA PRO A 19 22.61 4.15 9.39
C PRO A 19 22.71 3.71 7.91
N PRO A 20 23.73 2.93 7.57
CA PRO A 20 23.81 2.32 6.24
C PRO A 20 22.73 1.25 6.07
N MET A 21 22.52 0.84 4.82
CA MET A 21 21.63 -0.27 4.50
C MET A 21 22.32 -1.61 4.76
N PHE A 22 21.87 -2.33 5.78
CA PHE A 22 22.32 -3.69 6.09
C PHE A 22 21.46 -4.71 5.36
N LYS A 23 22.10 -5.72 4.73
CA LYS A 23 21.39 -6.86 4.15
C LYS A 23 20.92 -7.81 5.25
N VAL A 24 19.61 -7.96 5.40
CA VAL A 24 18.99 -8.88 6.38
C VAL A 24 18.70 -10.25 5.78
N SER A 25 18.26 -10.27 4.53
CA SER A 25 18.03 -11.48 3.73
C SER A 25 18.27 -11.17 2.25
N ASP A 26 18.09 -12.15 1.36
CA ASP A 26 18.29 -11.94 -0.08
C ASP A 26 17.37 -10.87 -0.68
N THR A 27 16.22 -10.64 -0.06
CA THR A 27 15.21 -9.68 -0.51
C THR A 27 14.98 -8.51 0.45
N HIS A 28 15.64 -8.50 1.63
CA HIS A 28 15.40 -7.49 2.65
C HIS A 28 16.67 -6.76 3.07
N TYR A 29 16.57 -5.45 3.12
CA TYR A 29 17.59 -4.54 3.65
C TYR A 29 16.96 -3.67 4.75
N ALA A 30 17.71 -3.35 5.78
CA ALA A 30 17.29 -2.46 6.85
C ALA A 30 18.35 -1.40 7.14
N ALA A 31 17.92 -0.15 7.30
CA ALA A 31 18.76 0.97 7.69
C ALA A 31 18.69 1.14 9.22
N THR A 32 19.53 0.45 9.96
CA THR A 32 19.59 0.54 11.42
C THR A 32 20.97 0.15 11.94
N TRP A 33 21.51 0.93 12.86
CA TRP A 33 22.78 0.61 13.53
C TRP A 33 22.70 -0.63 14.43
N LEU A 34 21.50 -1.09 14.78
CA LEU A 34 21.30 -2.32 15.56
C LEU A 34 21.75 -3.60 14.83
N LEU A 35 22.00 -3.53 13.52
CA LEU A 35 22.56 -4.62 12.71
C LEU A 35 24.08 -4.55 12.55
N ASP A 36 24.73 -3.51 13.06
CA ASP A 36 26.20 -3.42 13.11
C ASP A 36 26.74 -4.44 14.11
N GLU A 37 27.87 -5.07 13.78
CA GLU A 37 28.50 -6.10 14.62
C GLU A 37 28.86 -5.59 16.03
N ARG A 38 29.06 -4.29 16.18
CA ARG A 38 29.39 -3.61 17.45
C ARG A 38 28.18 -3.23 18.26
N ALA A 39 26.97 -3.36 17.70
CA ALA A 39 25.76 -2.99 18.40
C ALA A 39 25.47 -3.95 19.58
N PRO A 40 24.86 -3.44 20.67
CA PRO A 40 24.44 -4.27 21.77
C PRO A 40 23.41 -5.30 21.32
N LYS A 41 23.57 -6.56 21.76
CA LYS A 41 22.60 -7.61 21.47
C LYS A 41 21.31 -7.34 22.24
N ILE A 42 20.26 -6.96 21.53
CA ILE A 42 18.94 -6.73 22.12
C ILE A 42 18.19 -8.06 22.18
N GLU A 43 17.66 -8.38 23.37
CA GLU A 43 16.78 -9.55 23.51
C GLU A 43 15.50 -9.37 22.73
N LYS A 44 15.15 -10.42 21.95
CA LYS A 44 13.86 -10.43 21.24
C LYS A 44 12.70 -10.41 22.24
N PRO A 45 11.64 -9.62 21.99
CA PRO A 45 10.45 -9.63 22.83
C PRO A 45 9.91 -11.04 23.04
N SER A 46 9.40 -11.35 24.23
CA SER A 46 8.88 -12.68 24.58
C SER A 46 7.85 -13.21 23.58
N ILE A 47 6.95 -12.34 23.10
CA ILE A 47 5.94 -12.66 22.09
C ILE A 47 6.54 -13.23 20.79
N LEU A 48 7.76 -12.77 20.41
CA LEU A 48 8.47 -13.32 19.24
C LEU A 48 9.19 -14.63 19.56
N LYS A 49 9.63 -14.82 20.82
CA LYS A 49 10.23 -16.09 21.27
C LYS A 49 9.20 -17.21 21.23
N ASP A 50 7.97 -16.96 21.68
CA ASP A 50 6.88 -17.95 21.70
C ASP A 50 6.47 -18.36 20.28
N ARG A 51 6.30 -17.41 19.37
CA ARG A 51 5.97 -17.69 17.96
C ARG A 51 7.09 -18.41 17.20
N LEU A 52 8.35 -18.15 17.53
CA LEU A 52 9.49 -18.85 16.92
C LEU A 52 9.64 -20.29 17.43
N GLN A 53 9.25 -20.55 18.70
CA GLN A 53 9.23 -21.91 19.26
C GLN A 53 8.09 -22.75 18.70
N GLU A 54 6.91 -22.18 18.49
CA GLU A 54 5.79 -22.84 17.82
C GLU A 54 6.13 -23.24 16.38
N ASN A 55 6.92 -22.44 15.67
CA ASN A 55 7.35 -22.73 14.30
C ASN A 55 8.56 -23.69 14.21
N SER A 56 9.42 -23.75 15.24
CA SER A 56 10.60 -24.64 15.23
C SER A 56 10.26 -26.10 15.58
N GLY A 57 9.11 -26.36 16.20
CA GLY A 57 8.61 -27.71 16.47
C GLY A 57 7.87 -28.37 15.30
N ARG A 58 7.48 -27.62 14.30
CA ARG A 58 6.91 -28.15 13.06
C ARG A 58 8.04 -28.48 12.09
N LYS A 59 8.56 -29.72 12.13
CA LYS A 59 9.19 -30.32 10.94
C LYS A 59 8.13 -30.26 9.84
N GLN A 60 8.29 -29.31 8.93
CA GLN A 60 7.47 -29.22 7.72
C GLN A 60 7.70 -30.50 6.90
N LYS A 61 6.87 -31.51 7.15
CA LYS A 61 6.50 -32.40 6.04
C LYS A 61 5.79 -31.48 5.05
N PRO A 62 6.14 -31.51 3.75
CA PRO A 62 5.40 -30.73 2.77
C PRO A 62 3.95 -31.24 2.82
N ASP A 63 3.10 -30.46 3.51
CA ASP A 63 1.68 -30.76 3.61
C ASP A 63 1.12 -30.61 2.18
N LYS A 64 0.70 -31.75 1.61
CA LYS A 64 -0.03 -31.79 0.34
C LYS A 64 -1.24 -30.86 0.30
N LYS A 65 -1.60 -30.25 1.43
CA LYS A 65 -2.68 -29.24 1.54
C LYS A 65 -2.24 -27.83 1.18
N GLU A 66 -0.96 -27.41 1.43
CA GLU A 66 -0.50 -26.08 0.99
C GLU A 66 -0.34 -26.02 -0.52
N THR A 67 0.09 -27.11 -1.16
CA THR A 67 0.11 -27.22 -2.62
C THR A 67 -1.32 -27.16 -3.21
N SER A 68 -2.34 -27.59 -2.46
CA SER A 68 -3.72 -27.49 -2.90
C SER A 68 -4.32 -26.08 -2.75
N PHE A 69 -3.79 -25.25 -1.86
CA PHE A 69 -4.16 -23.82 -1.78
C PHE A 69 -3.56 -23.02 -2.94
N LEU A 70 -2.31 -23.30 -3.32
CA LEU A 70 -1.67 -22.66 -4.47
C LEU A 70 -2.22 -23.18 -5.81
N GLN A 71 -2.63 -24.45 -5.87
CA GLN A 71 -3.27 -25.02 -7.08
C GLN A 71 -4.77 -24.71 -7.19
N LYS A 72 -5.43 -24.25 -6.12
CA LYS A 72 -6.81 -23.77 -6.17
C LYS A 72 -6.96 -22.35 -6.67
N THR A 73 -5.88 -21.64 -6.97
CA THR A 73 -5.90 -20.27 -7.50
C THR A 73 -6.01 -20.21 -9.04
N GLU A 74 -6.27 -21.33 -9.72
CA GLU A 74 -6.93 -21.35 -11.03
C GLU A 74 -8.46 -21.20 -10.94
N GLN A 75 -8.97 -20.78 -9.78
CA GLN A 75 -10.34 -20.32 -9.65
C GLN A 75 -10.46 -19.08 -10.54
N LYS A 76 -11.44 -19.08 -11.44
CA LYS A 76 -11.93 -17.94 -12.22
C LYS A 76 -11.64 -16.66 -11.46
N GLN A 77 -10.64 -15.91 -11.89
CA GLN A 77 -10.27 -14.67 -11.23
C GLN A 77 -11.53 -13.82 -11.10
N ALA A 78 -11.90 -13.42 -9.89
CA ALA A 78 -13.06 -12.58 -9.67
C ALA A 78 -13.05 -11.40 -10.64
N PRO A 79 -14.19 -10.95 -11.14
CA PRO A 79 -14.25 -9.85 -12.10
C PRO A 79 -13.59 -8.60 -11.54
N VAL A 80 -12.99 -7.81 -12.40
CA VAL A 80 -12.42 -6.52 -12.02
C VAL A 80 -13.57 -5.57 -11.69
N LEU A 81 -13.61 -5.09 -10.46
CA LEU A 81 -14.62 -4.15 -9.97
C LEU A 81 -14.25 -2.72 -10.30
N ILE A 82 -13.01 -2.34 -10.02
CA ILE A 82 -12.46 -1.00 -10.31
C ILE A 82 -11.14 -1.18 -11.05
N GLU A 83 -10.95 -0.42 -12.12
CA GLU A 83 -9.67 -0.33 -12.82
C GLU A 83 -9.32 1.14 -13.06
N ALA A 84 -8.11 1.52 -12.67
CA ALA A 84 -7.51 2.81 -12.98
C ALA A 84 -6.41 2.61 -14.03
N ARG A 85 -6.43 3.39 -15.10
CA ARG A 85 -5.40 3.39 -16.15
C ARG A 85 -4.80 4.76 -16.30
N ASN A 86 -3.49 4.85 -16.08
CA ASN A 86 -2.70 6.09 -16.21
C ASN A 86 -3.36 7.26 -15.46
N LEU A 87 -3.92 6.98 -14.28
CA LEU A 87 -4.69 7.93 -13.48
C LEU A 87 -3.83 9.13 -13.11
N LYS A 88 -4.37 10.32 -13.37
CA LYS A 88 -3.75 11.60 -13.00
C LYS A 88 -4.73 12.45 -12.22
N GLN A 89 -4.26 13.04 -11.13
CA GLN A 89 -4.98 14.05 -10.36
C GLN A 89 -4.05 15.19 -10.03
N HIS A 90 -4.17 16.25 -10.79
CA HIS A 90 -3.39 17.46 -10.63
C HIS A 90 -4.27 18.59 -10.09
N PHE A 91 -3.75 19.35 -9.14
CA PHE A 91 -4.42 20.52 -8.57
C PHE A 91 -3.72 21.79 -8.99
N ARG A 92 -4.38 22.60 -9.79
CA ARG A 92 -3.87 23.92 -10.19
C ARG A 92 -4.11 24.90 -9.04
N ILE A 93 -3.03 25.33 -8.40
CA ILE A 93 -3.07 26.28 -7.28
C ILE A 93 -2.99 27.72 -7.79
N ARG A 94 -2.12 27.94 -8.80
CA ARG A 94 -1.95 29.22 -9.48
C ARG A 94 -1.79 28.99 -10.99
N SER A 95 -1.71 30.05 -11.76
CA SER A 95 -1.49 29.96 -13.22
C SER A 95 -0.20 29.24 -13.59
N ASP A 96 0.82 29.40 -12.77
CA ASP A 96 2.20 28.91 -12.94
C ASP A 96 2.52 27.71 -12.02
N TYR A 97 1.61 27.30 -11.11
CA TYR A 97 1.89 26.26 -10.13
C TYR A 97 0.78 25.20 -10.07
N THR A 98 1.16 23.97 -10.38
CA THR A 98 0.28 22.78 -10.35
C THR A 98 0.90 21.70 -9.48
N ILE A 99 0.13 21.17 -8.54
CA ILE A 99 0.52 20.03 -7.72
C ILE A 99 0.09 18.74 -8.44
N HIS A 100 1.03 17.87 -8.74
CA HIS A 100 0.82 16.54 -9.28
C HIS A 100 0.61 15.56 -8.14
N ALA A 101 -0.59 15.52 -7.56
CA ALA A 101 -0.87 14.70 -6.39
C ALA A 101 -0.97 13.20 -6.72
N VAL A 102 -1.42 12.86 -7.91
CA VAL A 102 -1.39 11.52 -8.51
C VAL A 102 -0.92 11.70 -9.94
N ASP A 103 0.09 10.94 -10.35
CA ASP A 103 0.61 11.03 -11.70
C ASP A 103 0.96 9.64 -12.23
N ASP A 104 0.25 9.26 -13.29
CA ASP A 104 0.43 8.04 -14.07
C ASP A 104 0.33 6.72 -13.27
N VAL A 105 -0.72 6.60 -12.44
CA VAL A 105 -0.94 5.41 -11.59
C VAL A 105 -1.95 4.47 -12.24
N SER A 106 -1.60 3.18 -12.37
CA SER A 106 -2.46 2.14 -12.94
C SER A 106 -2.55 0.94 -11.99
N PHE A 107 -3.77 0.48 -11.72
CA PHE A 107 -4.04 -0.72 -10.93
C PHE A 107 -5.48 -1.18 -11.12
N SER A 108 -5.79 -2.38 -10.63
CA SER A 108 -7.15 -2.92 -10.62
C SER A 108 -7.49 -3.49 -9.25
N ILE A 109 -8.76 -3.44 -8.88
CA ILE A 109 -9.34 -4.04 -7.68
C ILE A 109 -10.41 -5.02 -8.14
N ARG A 110 -10.34 -6.25 -7.66
CA ARG A 110 -11.29 -7.29 -8.00
C ARG A 110 -12.41 -7.38 -6.97
N GLU A 111 -13.50 -8.00 -7.36
CA GLU A 111 -14.61 -8.26 -6.45
C GLU A 111 -14.16 -9.14 -5.28
N GLY A 112 -14.47 -8.73 -4.04
CA GLY A 112 -14.04 -9.40 -2.81
C GLY A 112 -12.57 -9.24 -2.43
N GLU A 113 -11.80 -8.42 -3.16
CA GLU A 113 -10.39 -8.17 -2.89
C GLU A 113 -10.22 -7.08 -1.82
N ILE A 114 -9.23 -7.26 -0.94
CA ILE A 114 -8.74 -6.22 -0.02
C ILE A 114 -7.43 -5.67 -0.57
N MET A 115 -7.45 -4.41 -1.00
CA MET A 115 -6.28 -3.71 -1.51
C MET A 115 -5.79 -2.67 -0.49
N ALA A 116 -4.50 -2.67 -0.19
CA ALA A 116 -3.87 -1.65 0.65
C ALA A 116 -3.04 -0.67 -0.18
N LEU A 117 -3.27 0.64 0.01
CA LEU A 117 -2.47 1.70 -0.57
C LEU A 117 -1.51 2.26 0.49
N VAL A 118 -0.22 1.96 0.35
CA VAL A 118 0.81 2.28 1.34
C VAL A 118 1.78 3.30 0.76
N GLY A 119 2.35 4.15 1.61
CA GLY A 119 3.34 5.16 1.24
C GLY A 119 3.43 6.26 2.29
N GLU A 120 4.36 7.20 2.11
CA GLU A 120 4.62 8.31 3.01
C GLU A 120 3.44 9.31 3.10
N THR A 121 3.41 10.12 4.15
CA THR A 121 2.43 11.19 4.28
C THR A 121 2.60 12.19 3.14
N GLY A 122 1.50 12.56 2.48
CA GLY A 122 1.53 13.50 1.36
C GLY A 122 1.77 12.89 -0.03
N CYS A 123 2.09 11.58 -0.15
CA CYS A 123 2.35 10.94 -1.44
C CYS A 123 1.10 10.67 -2.32
N GLY A 124 -0.06 11.22 -2.00
CA GLY A 124 -1.26 11.14 -2.85
C GLY A 124 -2.26 10.04 -2.54
N LYS A 125 -2.06 9.19 -1.50
CA LYS A 125 -2.98 8.09 -1.14
C LYS A 125 -4.44 8.52 -0.99
N SER A 126 -4.68 9.53 -0.16
CA SER A 126 -6.03 10.05 0.08
C SER A 126 -6.62 10.70 -1.17
N THR A 127 -5.78 11.32 -2.01
CA THR A 127 -6.20 11.87 -3.30
C THR A 127 -6.62 10.76 -4.26
N THR A 128 -5.83 9.68 -4.36
CA THR A 128 -6.17 8.51 -5.17
C THR A 128 -7.50 7.90 -4.73
N ALA A 129 -7.68 7.64 -3.42
CA ALA A 129 -8.92 7.09 -2.87
C ALA A 129 -10.13 7.99 -3.17
N ARG A 130 -10.02 9.32 -2.98
CA ARG A 130 -11.09 10.28 -3.27
C ARG A 130 -11.41 10.36 -4.76
N THR A 131 -10.41 10.20 -5.62
CA THR A 131 -10.61 10.18 -7.08
C THR A 131 -11.34 8.90 -7.50
N LEU A 132 -10.98 7.75 -6.92
CA LEU A 132 -11.67 6.47 -7.15
C LEU A 132 -13.10 6.47 -6.62
N ALA A 133 -13.36 7.12 -5.47
CA ALA A 133 -14.71 7.29 -4.94
C ALA A 133 -15.54 8.33 -5.72
N GLY A 134 -14.99 8.93 -6.77
CA GLY A 134 -15.68 9.91 -7.61
C GLY A 134 -15.84 11.29 -6.99
N ILE A 135 -15.22 11.56 -5.83
CA ILE A 135 -15.22 12.88 -5.16
C ILE A 135 -14.44 13.88 -6.02
N TYR A 136 -13.27 13.49 -6.50
CA TYR A 136 -12.53 14.27 -7.48
C TYR A 136 -12.76 13.73 -8.88
N ARG A 137 -12.74 14.61 -9.85
CA ARG A 137 -12.67 14.21 -11.27
C ARG A 137 -11.23 14.08 -11.65
N PRO A 138 -10.80 12.96 -12.23
CA PRO A 138 -9.43 12.81 -12.68
C PRO A 138 -9.08 13.90 -13.70
N THR A 139 -7.86 14.39 -13.65
CA THR A 139 -7.35 15.35 -14.61
C THR A 139 -6.77 14.66 -15.85
N GLY A 140 -6.53 13.36 -15.77
CA GLY A 140 -6.09 12.50 -16.87
C GLY A 140 -6.19 11.03 -16.51
N GLY A 141 -5.99 10.18 -17.50
CA GLY A 141 -6.21 8.74 -17.40
C GLY A 141 -7.67 8.35 -17.43
N GLU A 142 -7.97 7.11 -17.08
CA GLU A 142 -9.31 6.54 -17.16
C GLU A 142 -9.62 5.72 -15.92
N ILE A 143 -10.89 5.73 -15.51
CA ILE A 143 -11.43 4.87 -14.47
C ILE A 143 -12.51 4.01 -15.10
N PHE A 144 -12.46 2.71 -14.83
CA PHE A 144 -13.50 1.75 -15.19
C PHE A 144 -14.14 1.23 -13.89
N TYR A 145 -15.43 1.15 -13.87
CA TYR A 145 -16.22 0.57 -12.80
C TYR A 145 -17.11 -0.53 -13.35
N GLN A 146 -16.97 -1.74 -12.82
CA GLN A 146 -17.67 -2.94 -13.34
C GLN A 146 -17.48 -3.15 -14.85
N GLY A 147 -16.30 -2.85 -15.37
CA GLY A 147 -15.94 -2.96 -16.79
C GLY A 147 -16.40 -1.81 -17.67
N GLU A 148 -17.18 -0.87 -17.15
CA GLU A 148 -17.65 0.30 -17.89
C GLU A 148 -16.80 1.54 -17.57
N ARG A 149 -16.44 2.30 -18.62
CA ARG A 149 -15.65 3.53 -18.44
C ARG A 149 -16.47 4.62 -17.74
N VAL A 150 -15.92 5.19 -16.68
CA VAL A 150 -16.53 6.34 -15.97
C VAL A 150 -16.21 7.62 -16.74
N PRO A 151 -17.22 8.36 -17.22
CA PRO A 151 -16.99 9.54 -18.05
C PRO A 151 -16.39 10.72 -17.27
N ASP A 152 -15.46 11.46 -17.90
CA ASP A 152 -14.80 12.62 -17.30
C ASP A 152 -15.68 13.87 -17.27
N LYS A 153 -16.40 14.13 -18.35
CA LYS A 153 -17.12 15.40 -18.55
C LYS A 153 -18.63 15.24 -18.60
N LYS A 154 -19.14 14.52 -19.59
CA LYS A 154 -20.57 14.23 -19.75
C LYS A 154 -20.82 12.82 -19.30
N ASP A 155 -21.80 12.63 -18.42
CA ASP A 155 -22.21 11.33 -17.90
C ASP A 155 -23.68 11.08 -18.25
N PRO A 156 -23.98 10.79 -19.52
CA PRO A 156 -25.36 10.59 -19.99
C PRO A 156 -26.04 9.37 -19.37
N PHE A 157 -25.26 8.40 -18.91
CA PHE A 157 -25.76 7.14 -18.34
C PHE A 157 -25.72 7.13 -16.81
N GLY A 158 -25.27 8.21 -16.16
CA GLY A 158 -25.21 8.32 -14.70
C GLY A 158 -24.19 7.38 -14.06
N MET A 159 -23.19 6.91 -14.82
CA MET A 159 -22.18 5.97 -14.34
C MET A 159 -21.40 6.48 -13.13
N ARG A 160 -21.03 7.76 -13.15
CA ARG A 160 -20.40 8.43 -11.99
C ARG A 160 -21.32 8.45 -10.78
N LYS A 161 -22.60 8.75 -10.98
CA LYS A 161 -23.60 8.75 -9.89
C LYS A 161 -23.78 7.35 -9.33
N LYS A 162 -23.86 6.33 -10.19
CA LYS A 162 -23.88 4.92 -9.79
C LYS A 162 -22.68 4.58 -8.91
N MET A 163 -21.47 4.86 -9.39
CA MET A 163 -20.22 4.63 -8.65
C MET A 163 -20.22 5.34 -7.30
N GLN A 164 -20.60 6.61 -7.23
CA GLN A 164 -20.67 7.38 -5.98
C GLN A 164 -21.72 6.85 -4.99
N THR A 165 -22.78 6.22 -5.48
CA THR A 165 -23.82 5.62 -4.63
C THR A 165 -23.38 4.26 -4.08
N GLU A 166 -22.65 3.49 -4.87
CA GLU A 166 -22.23 2.13 -4.51
C GLU A 166 -20.90 2.10 -3.74
N ILE A 167 -20.02 3.10 -3.92
CA ILE A 167 -18.75 3.21 -3.21
C ILE A 167 -18.91 4.13 -1.98
N GLN A 168 -18.66 3.58 -0.80
CA GLN A 168 -18.64 4.32 0.44
C GLN A 168 -17.20 4.62 0.86
N MET A 169 -16.96 5.85 1.31
CA MET A 169 -15.67 6.27 1.83
C MET A 169 -15.81 6.66 3.30
N ILE A 170 -14.99 6.02 4.14
CA ILE A 170 -14.85 6.41 5.55
C ILE A 170 -13.68 7.38 5.63
N PHE A 171 -13.96 8.59 6.07
CA PHE A 171 -12.93 9.60 6.25
C PHE A 171 -12.21 9.37 7.58
N GLN A 172 -10.93 9.74 7.60
CA GLN A 172 -10.18 9.78 8.82
C GLN A 172 -10.74 10.94 9.67
N ASP A 173 -11.24 10.64 10.86
CA ASP A 173 -11.71 11.67 11.78
C ASP A 173 -10.56 12.60 12.14
N SER A 174 -10.83 13.89 12.09
CA SER A 174 -9.93 14.95 12.51
C SER A 174 -10.18 15.35 13.94
#